data_4b5c87557edaae7efecf3f7953f23eec
#
_entry.id   4b5c87557edaae7efecf3f7953f23eec
#
_cell.length_a   1.000
_cell.length_b   1.000
_cell.length_c   1.000
_cell.angle_alpha   90.00
_cell.angle_beta   90.00
_cell.angle_gamma   90.00
#
_symmetry.space_group_name_H-M   'P 1'
#
loop_
_entity.id
_entity.type
_entity.pdbx_description
1 polymer ?
#
loop_
_entity_poly.entity_id
_entity_poly.type
_entity_poly.pdbx_seq_one_letter_code
_entity_poly.pdbx_strand_id
1 'polypeptide(L)'
;MALVSLHVDQAVDIPTRLDCIGEFVVTTVYGMGRHTGDIDVLDISAGPTTAAVREQLLALGGVGSPLHHKLGVYLEQVGIAPLPYEYEGRLHEIFPGCYRHLILMAADPYDLALSKIERNSLRDRQDVLYLGVHVPFDIDVLRERYQTELRFLLGVPKREDLTLELWIEMIREAKSAAAR
;
A
#
# COMPACT_ATOMS: atom_id res chain seq x y z
N MET A 1 10.00 10.73 3.87
CA MET A 1 8.71 10.55 3.18
C MET A 1 8.02 11.90 2.94
N ALA A 2 7.63 12.67 3.96
CA ALA A 2 6.98 13.98 3.79
C ALA A 2 7.70 14.95 2.82
N LEU A 3 9.04 14.93 2.79
CA LEU A 3 9.81 15.76 1.86
C LEU A 3 9.65 15.35 0.39
N VAL A 4 9.55 14.05 0.08
CA VAL A 4 9.31 13.59 -1.30
C VAL A 4 7.93 14.05 -1.76
N SER A 5 6.90 13.79 -0.95
CA SER A 5 5.52 14.20 -1.28
C SER A 5 5.40 15.72 -1.45
N LEU A 6 6.12 16.52 -0.64
CA LEU A 6 6.15 17.97 -0.79
C LEU A 6 6.80 18.42 -2.11
N HIS A 7 7.91 17.80 -2.53
CA HIS A 7 8.53 18.12 -3.81
C HIS A 7 7.65 17.68 -5.00
N VAL A 8 6.97 16.56 -4.85
CA VAL A 8 5.99 16.08 -5.84
C VAL A 8 4.82 17.06 -5.97
N ASP A 9 4.27 17.53 -4.84
CA ASP A 9 3.19 18.52 -4.81
C ASP A 9 3.58 19.85 -5.50
N GLN A 10 4.85 20.29 -5.30
CA GLN A 10 5.39 21.50 -5.94
C GLN A 10 5.64 21.34 -7.44
N ALA A 11 5.75 20.11 -7.93
CA ALA A 11 6.00 19.82 -9.33
C ALA A 11 4.74 19.69 -10.17
N VAL A 12 3.58 19.58 -9.54
CA VAL A 12 2.28 19.51 -10.21
C VAL A 12 1.48 20.77 -9.94
N ASP A 13 0.74 21.23 -10.92
CA ASP A 13 -0.10 22.46 -10.86
C ASP A 13 -1.60 22.16 -10.96
N ILE A 14 -1.95 20.89 -11.02
CA ILE A 14 -3.32 20.38 -11.08
C ILE A 14 -3.56 19.32 -10.02
N PRO A 15 -4.81 19.11 -9.59
CA PRO A 15 -5.13 18.02 -8.66
C PRO A 15 -4.65 16.69 -9.19
N THR A 16 -3.76 16.05 -8.44
CA THR A 16 -3.12 14.79 -8.80
C THR A 16 -3.28 13.78 -7.67
N ARG A 17 -3.97 12.69 -7.95
CA ARG A 17 -4.21 11.61 -7.00
C ARG A 17 -3.17 10.50 -7.18
N LEU A 18 -2.62 10.03 -6.07
CA LEU A 18 -1.75 8.86 -5.99
C LEU A 18 -2.40 7.82 -5.08
N ASP A 19 -2.68 6.65 -5.61
CA ASP A 19 -3.22 5.51 -4.86
C ASP A 19 -2.05 4.68 -4.33
N CYS A 20 -1.78 4.78 -3.04
CA CYS A 20 -0.60 4.21 -2.39
C CYS A 20 -0.90 2.87 -1.73
N ILE A 21 0.06 1.97 -1.83
CA ILE A 21 0.07 0.65 -1.17
C ILE A 21 1.44 0.38 -0.53
N GLY A 22 1.70 -0.88 -0.25
CA GLY A 22 3.04 -1.38 0.09
C GLY A 22 3.52 -1.01 1.49
N GLU A 23 4.83 -1.05 1.66
CA GLU A 23 5.49 -0.77 2.94
C GLU A 23 5.33 0.69 3.37
N PHE A 24 5.25 1.60 2.41
CA PHE A 24 4.99 3.02 2.68
C PHE A 24 3.73 3.22 3.52
N VAL A 25 2.63 2.58 3.14
CA VAL A 25 1.36 2.70 3.86
C VAL A 25 1.45 2.06 5.23
N VAL A 26 2.04 0.85 5.34
CA VAL A 26 2.22 0.16 6.63
C VAL A 26 3.03 1.01 7.62
N THR A 27 4.10 1.65 7.16
CA THR A 27 5.00 2.41 8.04
C THR A 27 4.48 3.81 8.34
N THR A 28 3.94 4.50 7.35
CA THR A 28 3.61 5.92 7.47
C THR A 28 2.18 6.15 7.97
N VAL A 29 1.24 5.29 7.56
CA VAL A 29 -0.18 5.42 7.94
C VAL A 29 -0.49 4.58 9.17
N TYR A 30 -0.03 3.33 9.18
CA TYR A 30 -0.32 2.40 10.29
C TYR A 30 0.76 2.37 11.37
N GLY A 31 1.86 3.14 11.21
CA GLY A 31 2.81 3.42 12.27
C GLY A 31 3.84 2.33 12.56
N MET A 32 4.07 1.40 11.63
CA MET A 32 5.12 0.40 11.80
C MET A 32 6.50 1.06 11.84
N GLY A 33 7.23 0.84 12.93
CA GLY A 33 8.54 1.46 13.19
C GLY A 33 9.67 0.90 12.33
N ARG A 34 9.54 1.00 11.00
CA ARG A 34 10.55 0.54 10.02
C ARG A 34 10.76 1.61 8.95
N HIS A 35 11.97 1.68 8.39
CA HIS A 35 12.26 2.53 7.25
C HIS A 35 11.87 1.84 5.94
N THR A 36 11.17 2.59 5.06
CA THR A 36 10.98 2.21 3.66
C THR A 36 11.74 3.19 2.76
N GLY A 37 12.29 2.68 1.65
CA GLY A 37 13.00 3.47 0.64
C GLY A 37 12.12 3.81 -0.57
N ASP A 38 10.91 3.29 -0.63
CA ASP A 38 9.98 3.41 -1.73
C ASP A 38 8.61 3.94 -1.28
N ILE A 39 7.93 4.59 -2.21
CA ILE A 39 6.52 4.93 -2.14
C ILE A 39 5.85 4.15 -3.26
N ASP A 40 5.27 3.00 -2.92
CA ASP A 40 4.54 2.17 -3.87
C ASP A 40 3.24 2.84 -4.27
N VAL A 41 3.07 3.11 -5.56
CA VAL A 41 1.89 3.76 -6.14
C VAL A 41 1.24 2.82 -7.14
N LEU A 42 -0.01 2.46 -6.91
CA LEU A 42 -0.82 1.65 -7.82
C LEU A 42 -1.22 2.44 -9.06
N ASP A 43 -1.78 3.62 -8.83
CA ASP A 43 -2.24 4.51 -9.89
C ASP A 43 -1.92 5.97 -9.61
N ILE A 44 -1.75 6.70 -10.72
CA ILE A 44 -1.55 8.15 -10.74
C ILE A 44 -2.66 8.70 -11.63
N SER A 45 -3.53 9.53 -11.07
CA SER A 45 -4.66 10.13 -11.76
C SER A 45 -4.60 11.65 -11.72
N ALA A 46 -4.63 12.28 -12.90
CA ALA A 46 -4.57 13.74 -13.09
C ALA A 46 -5.50 14.19 -14.25
N GLY A 47 -6.66 13.56 -14.34
CA GLY A 47 -7.62 13.81 -15.42
C GLY A 47 -7.04 13.57 -16.83
N PRO A 48 -7.32 14.44 -17.80
CA PRO A 48 -6.87 14.27 -19.20
C PRO A 48 -5.35 14.26 -19.37
N THR A 49 -4.60 14.79 -18.40
CA THR A 49 -3.13 14.95 -18.46
C THR A 49 -2.40 13.84 -17.68
N THR A 50 -3.08 12.81 -17.23
CA THR A 50 -2.53 11.73 -16.39
C THR A 50 -1.21 11.17 -16.94
N ALA A 51 -1.11 10.89 -18.23
CA ALA A 51 0.09 10.31 -18.83
C ALA A 51 1.32 11.24 -18.70
N ALA A 52 1.14 12.52 -18.99
CA ALA A 52 2.21 13.53 -18.90
C ALA A 52 2.63 13.77 -17.44
N VAL A 53 1.67 13.87 -16.53
CA VAL A 53 1.93 14.02 -15.09
C VAL A 53 2.66 12.79 -14.53
N ARG A 54 2.24 11.59 -14.92
CA ARG A 54 2.92 10.35 -14.52
C ARG A 54 4.40 10.36 -14.94
N GLU A 55 4.68 10.66 -16.20
CA GLU A 55 6.05 10.76 -16.71
C GLU A 55 6.86 11.80 -15.93
N GLN A 56 6.29 13.00 -15.70
CA GLN A 56 6.91 14.06 -14.92
C GLN A 56 7.24 13.63 -13.49
N LEU A 57 6.30 12.98 -12.80
CA LEU A 57 6.49 12.53 -11.43
C LEU A 57 7.54 11.43 -11.31
N LEU A 58 7.56 10.48 -12.23
CA LEU A 58 8.58 9.43 -12.26
C LEU A 58 9.96 9.96 -12.63
N ALA A 59 10.05 10.94 -13.52
CA ALA A 59 11.31 11.61 -13.82
C ALA A 59 11.85 12.40 -12.62
N LEU A 60 10.98 13.03 -11.84
CA LEU A 60 11.34 13.80 -10.66
C LEU A 60 11.69 12.91 -9.46
N GLY A 61 10.85 11.92 -9.16
CA GLY A 61 10.84 11.15 -7.91
C GLY A 61 11.03 9.65 -8.06
N GLY A 62 11.14 9.11 -9.27
CA GLY A 62 11.35 7.68 -9.52
C GLY A 62 12.78 7.21 -9.21
N VAL A 63 13.03 5.92 -9.40
CA VAL A 63 14.36 5.31 -9.21
C VAL A 63 15.42 6.04 -10.03
N GLY A 64 16.53 6.40 -9.40
CA GLY A 64 17.65 7.13 -10.05
C GLY A 64 17.38 8.61 -10.29
N SER A 65 16.24 9.14 -9.89
CA SER A 65 15.92 10.56 -10.01
C SER A 65 16.75 11.46 -9.08
N PRO A 66 16.76 12.78 -9.31
CA PRO A 66 17.42 13.72 -8.39
C PRO A 66 16.90 13.64 -6.95
N LEU A 67 15.60 13.42 -6.74
CA LEU A 67 15.03 13.26 -5.39
C LEU A 67 15.47 11.95 -4.75
N HIS A 68 15.50 10.84 -5.50
CA HIS A 68 16.03 9.58 -5.00
C HIS A 68 17.46 9.73 -4.51
N HIS A 69 18.36 10.33 -5.30
CA HIS A 69 19.75 10.56 -4.89
C HIS A 69 19.88 11.49 -3.69
N LYS A 70 19.00 12.48 -3.56
CA LYS A 70 19.04 13.46 -2.47
C LYS A 70 18.45 12.94 -1.16
N LEU A 71 17.36 12.17 -1.23
CA LEU A 71 16.55 11.81 -0.08
C LEU A 71 16.61 10.32 0.28
N GLY A 72 17.17 9.48 -0.60
CA GLY A 72 17.20 8.03 -0.42
C GLY A 72 15.83 7.36 -0.52
N VAL A 73 14.81 8.09 -1.04
CA VAL A 73 13.44 7.62 -1.18
C VAL A 73 12.94 7.93 -2.58
N TYR A 74 12.19 7.02 -3.18
CA TYR A 74 11.67 7.19 -4.54
C TYR A 74 10.20 6.74 -4.67
N LEU A 75 9.56 7.21 -5.73
CA LEU A 75 8.26 6.73 -6.18
C LEU A 75 8.46 5.48 -7.05
N GLU A 76 7.73 4.42 -6.73
CA GLU A 76 7.67 3.21 -7.54
C GLU A 76 6.24 2.97 -8.00
N GLN A 77 6.03 2.95 -9.32
CA GLN A 77 4.74 2.55 -9.84
C GLN A 77 4.65 1.04 -9.89
N VAL A 78 3.75 0.48 -9.10
CA VAL A 78 3.48 -0.96 -9.04
C VAL A 78 2.63 -1.34 -10.26
N GLY A 79 3.16 -2.22 -11.10
CA GLY A 79 2.47 -2.61 -12.33
C GLY A 79 1.27 -3.53 -12.08
N ILE A 80 1.41 -4.48 -11.17
CA ILE A 80 0.36 -5.46 -10.81
C ILE A 80 0.48 -5.79 -9.33
N ALA A 81 -0.61 -5.64 -8.60
CA ALA A 81 -0.76 -6.15 -7.24
C ALA A 81 -2.07 -6.93 -7.15
N PRO A 82 -2.09 -8.09 -6.49
CA PRO A 82 -3.34 -8.80 -6.22
C PRO A 82 -4.14 -8.00 -5.19
N LEU A 83 -5.23 -7.39 -5.62
CA LEU A 83 -6.11 -6.60 -4.77
C LEU A 83 -7.54 -7.14 -4.84
N PRO A 84 -8.30 -7.09 -3.74
CA PRO A 84 -9.72 -7.37 -3.75
C PRO A 84 -10.46 -6.49 -4.75
N TYR A 85 -11.49 -7.04 -5.40
CA TYR A 85 -12.20 -6.38 -6.50
C TYR A 85 -12.74 -4.98 -6.14
N GLU A 86 -13.22 -4.81 -4.92
CA GLU A 86 -13.83 -3.56 -4.46
C GLU A 86 -12.85 -2.60 -3.75
N TYR A 87 -11.53 -2.81 -3.85
CA TYR A 87 -10.52 -2.04 -3.11
C TYR A 87 -10.58 -0.54 -3.36
N GLU A 88 -10.91 -0.09 -4.58
CA GLU A 88 -10.96 1.34 -4.93
C GLU A 88 -11.97 2.11 -4.08
N GLY A 89 -13.11 1.48 -3.78
CA GLY A 89 -14.16 2.07 -2.94
C GLY A 89 -13.77 2.21 -1.47
N ARG A 90 -12.67 1.59 -1.05
CA ARG A 90 -12.16 1.57 0.33
C ARG A 90 -10.87 2.37 0.51
N LEU A 91 -10.32 2.92 -0.57
CA LEU A 91 -9.19 3.85 -0.46
C LEU A 91 -9.62 5.06 0.36
N HIS A 92 -8.77 5.50 1.26
CA HIS A 92 -9.00 6.66 2.10
C HIS A 92 -7.88 7.68 1.95
N GLU A 93 -8.25 8.96 1.99
CA GLU A 93 -7.28 10.05 1.90
C GLU A 93 -6.41 10.11 3.15
N ILE A 94 -5.11 10.21 2.93
CA ILE A 94 -4.12 10.38 3.98
C ILE A 94 -3.50 11.78 3.90
N PHE A 95 -3.19 12.37 5.07
CA PHE A 95 -2.66 13.74 5.20
C PHE A 95 -3.53 14.81 4.52
N PRO A 96 -4.87 14.81 4.73
CA PRO A 96 -5.77 15.77 4.10
C PRO A 96 -5.34 17.20 4.43
N GLY A 97 -5.33 18.07 3.41
CA GLY A 97 -4.95 19.46 3.54
C GLY A 97 -3.45 19.75 3.72
N CYS A 98 -2.58 18.73 3.71
CA CYS A 98 -1.13 18.93 3.80
C CYS A 98 -0.49 19.35 2.48
N TYR A 99 -1.14 19.09 1.36
CA TYR A 99 -0.67 19.36 0.02
C TYR A 99 -1.65 20.25 -0.74
N ARG A 100 -1.15 21.01 -1.73
CA ARG A 100 -1.96 21.92 -2.52
C ARG A 100 -2.64 21.22 -3.70
N HIS A 101 -1.91 20.35 -4.36
CA HIS A 101 -2.34 19.66 -5.57
C HIS A 101 -2.35 18.14 -5.42
N LEU A 102 -1.52 17.61 -4.51
CA LEU A 102 -1.37 16.19 -4.32
C LEU A 102 -2.44 15.64 -3.37
N ILE A 103 -3.10 14.58 -3.80
CA ILE A 103 -4.08 13.82 -3.02
C ILE A 103 -3.50 12.40 -2.86
N LEU A 104 -3.12 12.05 -1.65
CA LEU A 104 -2.61 10.71 -1.34
C LEU A 104 -3.75 9.85 -0.81
N MET A 105 -4.00 8.74 -1.48
CA MET A 105 -4.95 7.73 -1.03
C MET A 105 -4.18 6.50 -0.55
N ALA A 106 -4.69 5.83 0.46
CA ALA A 106 -4.09 4.59 0.98
C ALA A 106 -5.09 3.45 0.99
N ALA A 107 -4.60 2.24 0.74
CA ALA A 107 -5.37 1.03 0.92
C ALA A 107 -5.65 0.79 2.41
N ASP A 108 -6.83 0.25 2.72
CA ASP A 108 -7.16 -0.13 4.08
C ASP A 108 -6.32 -1.34 4.55
N PRO A 109 -6.31 -1.67 5.85
CA PRO A 109 -5.44 -2.72 6.38
C PRO A 109 -5.66 -4.09 5.74
N TYR A 110 -6.88 -4.43 5.37
CA TYR A 110 -7.23 -5.74 4.80
C TYR A 110 -6.77 -5.86 3.35
N ASP A 111 -7.06 -4.85 2.52
CA ASP A 111 -6.66 -4.83 1.12
C ASP A 111 -5.13 -4.73 1.01
N LEU A 112 -4.50 -3.97 1.92
CA LEU A 112 -3.05 -3.89 2.03
C LEU A 112 -2.41 -5.22 2.43
N ALA A 113 -3.00 -5.97 3.36
CA ALA A 113 -2.56 -7.32 3.70
C ALA A 113 -2.71 -8.26 2.50
N LEU A 114 -3.88 -8.27 1.87
CA LEU A 114 -4.18 -9.14 0.73
C LEU A 114 -3.32 -8.85 -0.50
N SER A 115 -2.90 -7.60 -0.72
CA SER A 115 -1.97 -7.24 -1.80
C SER A 115 -0.62 -7.98 -1.76
N LYS A 116 -0.29 -8.59 -0.64
CA LYS A 116 0.98 -9.30 -0.37
C LYS A 116 0.87 -10.82 -0.48
N ILE A 117 -0.34 -11.36 -0.74
CA ILE A 117 -0.62 -12.79 -0.56
C ILE A 117 0.15 -13.69 -1.55
N GLU A 118 0.31 -13.25 -2.80
CA GLU A 118 1.05 -13.99 -3.81
C GLU A 118 2.55 -13.99 -3.55
N ARG A 119 3.11 -12.85 -3.16
CA ARG A 119 4.55 -12.70 -2.90
C ARG A 119 4.95 -13.39 -1.61
N ASN A 120 4.21 -13.18 -0.52
CA ASN A 120 4.36 -13.81 0.78
C ASN A 120 5.81 -13.89 1.29
N SER A 121 6.61 -12.85 1.06
CA SER A 121 7.97 -12.75 1.56
C SER A 121 8.01 -12.64 3.09
N LEU A 122 9.20 -12.76 3.69
CA LEU A 122 9.35 -12.54 5.13
C LEU A 122 8.87 -11.13 5.55
N ARG A 123 9.17 -10.12 4.73
CA ARG A 123 8.69 -8.75 4.96
C ARG A 123 7.17 -8.65 4.91
N ASP A 124 6.56 -9.29 3.92
CA ASP A 124 5.09 -9.30 3.78
C ASP A 124 4.41 -9.89 5.01
N ARG A 125 4.95 -11.01 5.53
CA ARG A 125 4.44 -11.64 6.76
C ARG A 125 4.57 -10.74 7.97
N GLN A 126 5.69 -10.00 8.09
CA GLN A 126 5.88 -9.03 9.16
C GLN A 126 4.86 -7.88 9.07
N ASP A 127 4.59 -7.38 7.86
CA ASP A 127 3.60 -6.34 7.62
C ASP A 127 2.19 -6.82 7.99
N VAL A 128 1.81 -7.99 7.51
CA VAL A 128 0.50 -8.60 7.80
C VAL A 128 0.32 -8.87 9.28
N LEU A 129 1.35 -9.39 9.95
CA LEU A 129 1.34 -9.61 11.39
C LEU A 129 1.18 -8.28 12.15
N TYR A 130 1.92 -7.25 11.74
CA TYR A 130 1.84 -5.94 12.34
C TYR A 130 0.42 -5.36 12.21
N LEU A 131 -0.15 -5.35 11.01
CA LEU A 131 -1.52 -4.92 10.75
C LEU A 131 -2.50 -5.72 11.61
N GLY A 132 -2.37 -7.04 11.63
CA GLY A 132 -3.24 -7.93 12.38
C GLY A 132 -3.25 -7.69 13.89
N VAL A 133 -2.16 -7.19 14.46
CA VAL A 133 -1.98 -7.03 15.92
C VAL A 133 -2.15 -5.58 16.39
N HIS A 134 -1.68 -4.60 15.60
CA HIS A 134 -1.55 -3.22 16.05
C HIS A 134 -2.62 -2.26 15.53
N VAL A 135 -3.42 -2.68 14.53
CA VAL A 135 -4.60 -1.93 14.08
C VAL A 135 -5.88 -2.71 14.37
N PRO A 136 -7.05 -2.04 14.40
CA PRO A 136 -8.32 -2.76 14.43
C PRO A 136 -8.43 -3.69 13.23
N PHE A 137 -8.33 -5.00 13.48
CA PHE A 137 -8.24 -6.01 12.42
C PHE A 137 -9.07 -7.25 12.79
N ASP A 138 -10.12 -7.46 12.01
CA ASP A 138 -11.01 -8.61 12.10
C ASP A 138 -10.59 -9.68 11.07
N ILE A 139 -10.28 -10.87 11.56
CA ILE A 139 -9.86 -12.00 10.74
C ILE A 139 -10.98 -12.49 9.82
N ASP A 140 -12.23 -12.36 10.24
CA ASP A 140 -13.36 -12.80 9.44
C ASP A 140 -13.58 -11.87 8.24
N VAL A 141 -13.36 -10.57 8.40
CA VAL A 141 -13.34 -9.59 7.28
C VAL A 141 -12.21 -9.91 6.29
N LEU A 142 -11.00 -10.21 6.80
CA LEU A 142 -9.89 -10.61 5.92
C LEU A 142 -10.24 -11.84 5.08
N ARG A 143 -10.80 -12.87 5.73
CA ARG A 143 -11.21 -14.12 5.07
C ARG A 143 -12.32 -13.87 4.06
N GLU A 144 -13.35 -13.11 4.42
CA GLU A 144 -14.46 -12.77 3.55
C GLU A 144 -13.98 -12.08 2.28
N ARG A 145 -13.19 -11.01 2.39
CA ARG A 145 -12.66 -10.29 1.21
C ARG A 145 -11.79 -11.18 0.33
N TYR A 146 -10.94 -12.00 0.94
CA TYR A 146 -10.17 -12.97 0.16
C TYR A 146 -11.09 -13.91 -0.64
N GLN A 147 -12.08 -14.50 -0.01
CA GLN A 147 -12.94 -15.49 -0.64
C GLN A 147 -13.88 -14.89 -1.70
N THR A 148 -14.44 -13.72 -1.42
CA THR A 148 -15.48 -13.11 -2.26
C THR A 148 -14.96 -12.15 -3.31
N GLU A 149 -13.79 -11.50 -3.06
CA GLU A 149 -13.33 -10.44 -3.92
C GLU A 149 -11.96 -10.72 -4.58
N LEU A 150 -11.07 -11.53 -3.96
CA LEU A 150 -9.73 -11.73 -4.49
C LEU A 150 -9.51 -13.11 -5.10
N ARG A 151 -9.98 -14.17 -4.44
CA ARG A 151 -9.65 -15.55 -4.77
C ARG A 151 -9.93 -15.92 -6.22
N PHE A 152 -11.00 -15.43 -6.81
CA PHE A 152 -11.38 -15.71 -8.20
C PHE A 152 -10.52 -14.96 -9.23
N LEU A 153 -9.77 -13.93 -8.81
CA LEU A 153 -8.81 -13.20 -9.65
C LEU A 153 -7.46 -13.91 -9.72
N LEU A 154 -7.18 -14.84 -8.79
CA LEU A 154 -5.93 -15.58 -8.73
C LEU A 154 -5.99 -16.77 -9.69
N GLY A 155 -4.90 -17.01 -10.44
CA GLY A 155 -4.85 -18.08 -11.44
C GLY A 155 -4.95 -19.50 -10.86
N VAL A 156 -4.22 -19.77 -9.75
CA VAL A 156 -4.21 -21.07 -9.05
C VAL A 156 -4.20 -20.82 -7.54
N PRO A 157 -5.33 -20.57 -6.90
CA PRO A 157 -5.40 -20.02 -5.54
C PRO A 157 -5.03 -21.00 -4.41
N LYS A 158 -4.68 -22.25 -4.69
CA LYS A 158 -4.37 -23.24 -3.64
C LYS A 158 -3.23 -22.83 -2.72
N ARG A 159 -2.20 -22.18 -3.25
CA ARG A 159 -1.06 -21.69 -2.46
C ARG A 159 -1.48 -20.50 -1.61
N GLU A 160 -2.26 -19.61 -2.16
CA GLU A 160 -2.78 -18.42 -1.49
C GLU A 160 -3.82 -18.79 -0.42
N ASP A 161 -4.65 -19.82 -0.67
CA ASP A 161 -5.56 -20.40 0.35
C ASP A 161 -4.76 -20.83 1.60
N LEU A 162 -3.64 -21.57 1.41
CA LEU A 162 -2.76 -21.99 2.50
C LEU A 162 -2.05 -20.79 3.15
N THR A 163 -1.60 -19.84 2.36
CA THR A 163 -0.95 -18.61 2.87
C THR A 163 -1.90 -17.85 3.78
N LEU A 164 -3.15 -17.67 3.39
CA LEU A 164 -4.15 -17.00 4.20
C LEU A 164 -4.37 -17.68 5.55
N GLU A 165 -4.54 -19.00 5.56
CA GLU A 165 -4.76 -19.74 6.82
C GLU A 165 -3.53 -19.67 7.73
N LEU A 166 -2.31 -19.75 7.19
CA LEU A 166 -1.07 -19.52 7.95
C LEU A 166 -1.00 -18.12 8.55
N TRP A 167 -1.38 -17.08 7.81
CA TRP A 167 -1.42 -15.72 8.33
C TRP A 167 -2.44 -15.55 9.45
N ILE A 168 -3.62 -16.13 9.30
CA ILE A 168 -4.67 -16.12 10.33
C ILE A 168 -4.18 -16.78 11.62
N GLU A 169 -3.52 -17.93 11.49
CA GLU A 169 -2.95 -18.64 12.64
C GLU A 169 -1.88 -17.79 13.34
N MET A 170 -0.94 -17.24 12.58
CA MET A 170 0.11 -16.35 13.06
C MET A 170 -0.45 -15.13 13.82
N ILE A 171 -1.50 -14.48 13.29
CA ILE A 171 -2.16 -13.33 13.94
C ILE A 171 -2.84 -13.76 15.24
N ARG A 172 -3.55 -14.90 15.24
CA ARG A 172 -4.23 -15.43 16.44
C ARG A 172 -3.25 -15.75 17.56
N GLU A 173 -2.15 -16.41 17.23
CA GLU A 173 -1.10 -16.74 18.19
C GLU A 173 -0.50 -15.47 18.81
N ALA A 174 -0.16 -14.48 17.98
CA ALA A 174 0.41 -13.22 18.47
C ALA A 174 -0.57 -12.43 19.35
N LYS A 175 -1.84 -12.34 18.98
CA LYS A 175 -2.89 -11.70 19.82
C LYS A 175 -3.05 -12.44 21.15
N SER A 176 -3.01 -13.76 21.13
CA SER A 176 -3.11 -14.58 22.36
C SER A 176 -1.90 -14.44 23.28
N ALA A 177 -0.71 -14.28 22.71
CA ALA A 177 0.53 -14.02 23.46
C ALA A 177 0.55 -12.62 24.10
N ALA A 178 0.03 -11.61 23.40
CA ALA A 178 -0.06 -10.23 23.91
C ALA A 178 -1.12 -10.02 24.99
N ALA A 179 -2.09 -10.94 25.11
CA ALA A 179 -3.17 -10.89 26.13
C ALA A 179 -2.78 -11.58 27.46
N ARG A 180 -1.60 -12.20 27.55
CA ARG A 180 -1.06 -12.87 28.74
C ARG A 180 -0.12 -11.97 29.51
#